data_baad585ee716551b9486399c384370ed
#
_entry.id   baad585ee716551b9486399c384370ed
#
_cell.length_a   1.000
_cell.length_b   1.000
_cell.length_c   1.000
_cell.angle_alpha   90.00
_cell.angle_beta   90.00
_cell.angle_gamma   90.00
#
_symmetry.space_group_name_H-M   'P 1'
#
loop_
_entity.id
_entity.type
_entity.pdbx_description
1 polymer ?
#
loop_
_entity_poly.entity_id
_entity_poly.type
_entity_poly.pdbx_seq_one_letter_code
_entity_poly.pdbx_strand_id
1 'polypeptide(L)'
;MEKSKVYYTDFHTRKLGEGLPTKLQLLAKKAGIANLDLDGKFVAIKMHFGELGNIAYLRPNYARAIVDVVKELGGKPFLTDCNTMYPGSRKNALEHLECAWQNGFTPLTVGCPILIGDGLKGTDDIEVPVVGGEYCQTAKIGRAIMDADVFISLTHFKGHESTGFGGTIKNIGMGCGSRAGKKEQHCSGIPHVDEKLCRGCKQCLKECANDGLEYDETTHKMHINETNCVGCGRCLGACNFDAISFNNYNANELLNKRMAEYTKAVVDGRPNFHISLIVDVSPNCDCHAENDLPILPNIGMLASFDLLALDQACVDLCMKAKPMPGSQLDKHLHDPNFCDHHDHFTNSTPESEWKSCLEHAQKIGLGNREYELVEMK
;
A
#
# COMPACT_ATOMS: atom_id res chain seq x y z
N MET A 1 -0.55 -28.27 -3.39
CA MET A 1 -1.78 -27.43 -3.40
C MET A 1 -2.09 -27.09 -4.85
N GLU A 2 -3.35 -26.92 -5.21
CA GLU A 2 -3.73 -26.45 -6.55
C GLU A 2 -3.25 -25.00 -6.71
N LYS A 3 -2.77 -24.64 -7.92
CA LYS A 3 -2.29 -23.28 -8.20
C LYS A 3 -3.44 -22.30 -8.22
N SER A 4 -3.27 -21.13 -7.61
CA SER A 4 -4.26 -20.07 -7.65
C SER A 4 -4.29 -19.41 -9.02
N LYS A 5 -5.48 -19.08 -9.55
CA LYS A 5 -5.60 -18.40 -10.85
C LYS A 5 -5.43 -16.89 -10.67
N VAL A 6 -4.52 -16.31 -11.46
CA VAL A 6 -4.33 -14.88 -11.59
C VAL A 6 -4.62 -14.49 -13.04
N TYR A 7 -5.64 -13.69 -13.25
CA TYR A 7 -6.01 -13.19 -14.57
C TYR A 7 -5.20 -11.93 -14.88
N TYR A 8 -4.69 -11.86 -16.10
CA TYR A 8 -3.80 -10.78 -16.54
C TYR A 8 -4.24 -10.22 -17.88
N THR A 9 -4.09 -8.91 -18.05
CA THR A 9 -4.18 -8.25 -19.35
C THR A 9 -3.19 -7.07 -19.40
N ASP A 10 -2.58 -6.86 -20.55
CA ASP A 10 -1.69 -5.72 -20.81
C ASP A 10 -2.46 -4.39 -20.98
N PHE A 11 -1.74 -3.27 -21.21
CA PHE A 11 -2.33 -1.95 -21.47
C PHE A 11 -2.62 -1.66 -22.95
N HIS A 12 -2.39 -2.62 -23.87
CA HIS A 12 -2.75 -2.42 -25.28
C HIS A 12 -4.27 -2.49 -25.48
N THR A 13 -4.83 -1.50 -26.15
CA THR A 13 -6.22 -1.51 -26.60
C THR A 13 -6.23 -1.82 -28.10
N ARG A 14 -6.84 -2.95 -28.48
CA ARG A 14 -6.77 -3.48 -29.86
C ARG A 14 -8.04 -3.26 -30.65
N LYS A 15 -9.15 -2.90 -29.96
CA LYS A 15 -10.43 -2.69 -30.60
C LYS A 15 -10.84 -1.22 -30.51
N LEU A 16 -11.35 -0.69 -31.60
CA LEU A 16 -11.92 0.65 -31.65
C LEU A 16 -13.09 0.76 -30.66
N GLY A 17 -13.06 1.78 -29.78
CA GLY A 17 -14.09 2.00 -28.77
C GLY A 17 -13.88 1.28 -27.44
N GLU A 18 -12.89 0.36 -27.31
CA GLU A 18 -12.53 -0.27 -26.06
C GLU A 18 -11.36 0.47 -25.39
N GLY A 19 -11.66 1.27 -24.35
CA GLY A 19 -10.63 1.92 -23.52
C GLY A 19 -10.16 1.05 -22.37
N LEU A 20 -9.11 1.50 -21.65
CA LEU A 20 -8.57 0.79 -20.50
C LEU A 20 -9.60 0.55 -19.37
N PRO A 21 -10.53 1.47 -19.06
CA PRO A 21 -11.58 1.21 -18.08
C PRO A 21 -12.46 0.01 -18.47
N THR A 22 -12.88 -0.07 -19.73
CA THR A 22 -13.66 -1.22 -20.25
C THR A 22 -12.86 -2.51 -20.16
N LYS A 23 -11.58 -2.47 -20.49
CA LYS A 23 -10.68 -3.63 -20.39
C LYS A 23 -10.54 -4.12 -18.96
N LEU A 24 -10.48 -3.20 -17.98
CA LEU A 24 -10.45 -3.52 -16.55
C LEU A 24 -11.78 -4.18 -16.10
N GLN A 25 -12.92 -3.68 -16.56
CA GLN A 25 -14.23 -4.30 -16.29
C GLN A 25 -14.30 -5.74 -16.81
N LEU A 26 -13.83 -5.96 -18.05
CA LEU A 26 -13.78 -7.29 -18.66
C LEU A 26 -12.84 -8.23 -17.88
N LEU A 27 -11.69 -7.73 -17.44
CA LEU A 27 -10.77 -8.49 -16.59
C LEU A 27 -11.44 -8.93 -15.28
N ALA A 28 -12.06 -8.01 -14.55
CA ALA A 28 -12.75 -8.33 -13.30
C ALA A 28 -13.87 -9.36 -13.49
N LYS A 29 -14.68 -9.19 -14.57
CA LYS A 29 -15.76 -10.14 -14.91
C LYS A 29 -15.20 -11.52 -15.26
N LYS A 30 -14.14 -11.60 -16.07
CA LYS A 30 -13.50 -12.86 -16.43
C LYS A 30 -12.81 -13.55 -15.26
N ALA A 31 -12.24 -12.77 -14.35
CA ALA A 31 -11.65 -13.29 -13.11
C ALA A 31 -12.70 -13.78 -12.10
N GLY A 32 -13.99 -13.56 -12.37
CA GLY A 32 -15.08 -14.15 -11.61
C GLY A 32 -15.66 -13.25 -10.52
N ILE A 33 -15.51 -11.93 -10.58
CA ILE A 33 -16.13 -11.01 -9.60
C ILE A 33 -17.64 -11.23 -9.43
N ALA A 34 -18.32 -11.70 -10.48
CA ALA A 34 -19.73 -12.06 -10.44
C ALA A 34 -20.05 -13.29 -9.56
N ASN A 35 -19.04 -14.07 -9.15
CA ASN A 35 -19.22 -15.17 -8.19
C ASN A 35 -19.36 -14.67 -6.75
N LEU A 36 -19.03 -13.39 -6.49
CA LEU A 36 -19.42 -12.73 -5.26
C LEU A 36 -20.92 -12.42 -5.35
N ASP A 37 -21.64 -12.85 -4.36
CA ASP A 37 -23.05 -12.47 -4.22
C ASP A 37 -23.11 -11.02 -3.74
N LEU A 38 -23.26 -10.06 -4.68
CA LEU A 38 -23.21 -8.62 -4.40
C LEU A 38 -24.58 -7.96 -4.23
N ASP A 39 -25.66 -8.63 -4.64
CA ASP A 39 -26.99 -8.02 -4.69
C ASP A 39 -27.44 -7.51 -3.30
N GLY A 40 -27.76 -6.23 -3.24
CA GLY A 40 -28.17 -5.52 -2.02
C GLY A 40 -27.07 -5.26 -0.98
N LYS A 41 -25.85 -5.81 -1.15
CA LYS A 41 -24.76 -5.78 -0.16
C LYS A 41 -23.93 -4.49 -0.19
N PHE A 42 -23.44 -4.07 0.97
CA PHE A 42 -22.43 -3.03 1.08
C PHE A 42 -21.06 -3.57 0.65
N VAL A 43 -20.41 -2.90 -0.30
CA VAL A 43 -19.14 -3.31 -0.90
C VAL A 43 -18.08 -2.25 -0.65
N ALA A 44 -17.13 -2.54 0.23
CA ALA A 44 -15.98 -1.66 0.46
C ALA A 44 -14.94 -1.86 -0.65
N ILE A 45 -14.68 -0.85 -1.44
CA ILE A 45 -13.59 -0.83 -2.42
C ILE A 45 -12.42 -0.05 -1.83
N LYS A 46 -11.41 -0.77 -1.35
CA LYS A 46 -10.21 -0.20 -0.74
C LYS A 46 -9.20 0.21 -1.79
N MET A 47 -8.82 1.46 -1.77
CA MET A 47 -7.73 1.97 -2.60
C MET A 47 -7.00 3.12 -1.89
N HIS A 48 -5.88 3.56 -2.43
CA HIS A 48 -5.16 4.75 -2.00
C HIS A 48 -5.55 5.94 -2.88
N PHE A 49 -5.85 7.09 -2.28
CA PHE A 49 -6.28 8.29 -3.02
C PHE A 49 -5.11 9.19 -3.45
N GLY A 50 -3.86 8.83 -3.12
CA GLY A 50 -2.68 9.67 -3.31
C GLY A 50 -2.51 10.72 -2.22
N GLU A 51 -1.27 11.14 -1.96
CA GLU A 51 -0.96 12.33 -1.17
C GLU A 51 -0.96 13.57 -2.10
N LEU A 52 -1.26 14.76 -1.59
CA LEU A 52 -1.20 15.98 -2.40
C LEU A 52 0.21 16.22 -2.93
N GLY A 53 0.33 16.50 -4.22
CA GLY A 53 1.60 16.64 -4.93
C GLY A 53 2.05 15.39 -5.68
N ASN A 54 1.65 14.20 -5.24
CA ASN A 54 1.87 12.97 -5.99
C ASN A 54 0.83 12.84 -7.11
N ILE A 55 1.25 12.44 -8.29
CA ILE A 55 0.37 12.21 -9.46
C ILE A 55 0.51 10.79 -10.03
N ALA A 56 1.32 9.92 -9.39
CA ALA A 56 1.51 8.54 -9.82
C ALA A 56 0.41 7.58 -9.32
N TYR A 57 -0.46 8.01 -8.41
CA TYR A 57 -1.57 7.20 -7.89
C TYR A 57 -2.55 6.75 -8.98
N LEU A 58 -3.33 5.72 -8.72
CA LEU A 58 -4.34 5.23 -9.67
C LEU A 58 -5.38 6.31 -9.99
N ARG A 59 -5.63 6.51 -11.28
CA ARG A 59 -6.62 7.49 -11.74
C ARG A 59 -8.04 7.10 -11.33
N PRO A 60 -8.89 8.08 -11.00
CA PRO A 60 -10.31 7.85 -10.62
C PRO A 60 -11.11 7.01 -11.63
N ASN A 61 -10.71 7.05 -12.92
CA ASN A 61 -11.32 6.27 -13.99
C ASN A 61 -11.24 4.75 -13.76
N TYR A 62 -10.17 4.25 -13.14
CA TYR A 62 -10.06 2.83 -12.79
C TYR A 62 -11.01 2.47 -11.65
N ALA A 63 -11.12 3.34 -10.64
CA ALA A 63 -12.10 3.17 -9.56
C ALA A 63 -13.52 3.15 -10.11
N ARG A 64 -13.86 4.10 -10.98
CA ARG A 64 -15.17 4.18 -11.64
C ARG A 64 -15.51 2.88 -12.38
N ALA A 65 -14.56 2.30 -13.11
CA ALA A 65 -14.76 1.05 -13.85
C ALA A 65 -15.20 -0.10 -12.92
N ILE A 66 -14.58 -0.23 -11.74
CA ILE A 66 -14.95 -1.28 -10.78
C ILE A 66 -16.25 -0.95 -10.05
N VAL A 67 -16.49 0.30 -9.69
CA VAL A 67 -17.76 0.77 -9.12
C VAL A 67 -18.93 0.42 -10.06
N ASP A 68 -18.79 0.65 -11.36
CA ASP A 68 -19.83 0.35 -12.33
C ASP A 68 -20.11 -1.17 -12.42
N VAL A 69 -19.07 -2.03 -12.36
CA VAL A 69 -19.24 -3.49 -12.31
C VAL A 69 -19.98 -3.91 -11.03
N VAL A 70 -19.60 -3.37 -9.88
CA VAL A 70 -20.25 -3.70 -8.59
C VAL A 70 -21.73 -3.30 -8.63
N LYS A 71 -22.05 -2.12 -9.16
CA LYS A 71 -23.45 -1.66 -9.32
C LYS A 71 -24.25 -2.50 -10.32
N GLU A 72 -23.64 -2.90 -11.43
CA GLU A 72 -24.25 -3.81 -12.40
C GLU A 72 -24.67 -5.14 -11.76
N LEU A 73 -23.87 -5.59 -10.77
CA LEU A 73 -24.12 -6.81 -9.99
C LEU A 73 -25.04 -6.58 -8.77
N GLY A 74 -25.70 -5.42 -8.66
CA GLY A 74 -26.64 -5.10 -7.59
C GLY A 74 -26.00 -4.62 -6.27
N GLY A 75 -24.67 -4.51 -6.18
CA GLY A 75 -23.96 -4.08 -4.97
C GLY A 75 -24.07 -2.59 -4.68
N LYS A 76 -23.87 -2.21 -3.44
CA LYS A 76 -23.83 -0.84 -2.92
C LYS A 76 -22.37 -0.44 -2.62
N PRO A 77 -21.59 -0.01 -3.63
CA PRO A 77 -20.17 0.28 -3.43
C PRO A 77 -19.94 1.62 -2.74
N PHE A 78 -18.84 1.67 -1.99
CA PHE A 78 -18.19 2.91 -1.57
C PHE A 78 -16.67 2.75 -1.67
N LEU A 79 -15.96 3.83 -2.00
CA LEU A 79 -14.50 3.86 -1.93
C LEU A 79 -14.06 4.17 -0.50
N THR A 80 -12.95 3.57 -0.07
CA THR A 80 -12.45 3.77 1.29
C THR A 80 -10.94 3.70 1.40
N ASP A 81 -10.40 4.41 2.37
CA ASP A 81 -9.06 4.33 2.95
C ASP A 81 -9.16 4.74 4.43
N CYS A 82 -8.11 4.52 5.23
CA CYS A 82 -8.01 5.01 6.60
C CYS A 82 -7.01 6.16 6.72
N ASN A 83 -7.20 7.02 7.73
CA ASN A 83 -6.36 8.16 8.01
C ASN A 83 -4.90 7.76 8.25
N THR A 84 -3.98 8.69 7.97
CA THR A 84 -2.54 8.47 8.18
C THR A 84 -2.10 8.89 9.57
N MET A 85 -0.96 8.36 10.01
CA MET A 85 -0.26 8.81 11.22
C MET A 85 0.66 9.99 10.96
N TYR A 86 1.08 10.16 9.71
CA TYR A 86 2.15 11.08 9.32
C TYR A 86 1.63 12.51 9.10
N PRO A 87 2.50 13.52 9.20
CA PRO A 87 2.21 14.84 8.65
C PRO A 87 1.88 14.72 7.16
N GLY A 88 0.83 15.40 6.71
CA GLY A 88 0.33 15.33 5.34
C GLY A 88 -1.14 15.70 5.29
N SER A 89 -1.77 15.51 4.14
CA SER A 89 -3.14 15.94 3.86
C SER A 89 -4.19 14.89 4.21
N ARG A 90 -3.83 13.82 4.94
CA ARG A 90 -4.75 12.69 5.21
C ARG A 90 -4.79 12.29 6.68
N LYS A 91 -4.60 13.25 7.61
CA LYS A 91 -4.54 12.97 9.06
C LYS A 91 -5.90 12.76 9.71
N ASN A 92 -6.95 13.34 9.16
CA ASN A 92 -8.33 13.22 9.61
C ASN A 92 -9.26 13.16 8.41
N ALA A 93 -10.50 12.74 8.60
CA ALA A 93 -11.40 12.47 7.49
C ALA A 93 -11.71 13.71 6.64
N LEU A 94 -11.73 14.92 7.19
CA LEU A 94 -12.02 16.13 6.42
C LEU A 94 -10.87 16.43 5.46
N GLU A 95 -9.65 16.49 5.96
CA GLU A 95 -8.44 16.70 5.15
C GLU A 95 -8.23 15.54 4.15
N HIS A 96 -8.49 14.31 4.57
CA HIS A 96 -8.36 13.14 3.71
C HIS A 96 -9.35 13.13 2.55
N LEU A 97 -10.60 13.52 2.79
CA LEU A 97 -11.60 13.69 1.74
C LEU A 97 -11.25 14.87 0.82
N GLU A 98 -10.78 15.97 1.36
CA GLU A 98 -10.34 17.11 0.57
C GLU A 98 -9.15 16.74 -0.33
N CYS A 99 -8.15 16.01 0.21
CA CYS A 99 -7.05 15.45 -0.55
C CYS A 99 -7.56 14.54 -1.69
N ALA A 100 -8.48 13.63 -1.38
CA ALA A 100 -9.08 12.75 -2.39
C ALA A 100 -9.79 13.57 -3.49
N TRP A 101 -10.52 14.62 -3.14
CA TRP A 101 -11.22 15.49 -4.10
C TRP A 101 -10.24 16.25 -5.00
N GLN A 102 -9.18 16.81 -4.44
CA GLN A 102 -8.14 17.50 -5.21
C GLN A 102 -7.42 16.53 -6.17
N ASN A 103 -7.29 15.26 -5.78
CA ASN A 103 -6.76 14.19 -6.63
C ASN A 103 -7.82 13.61 -7.59
N GLY A 104 -9.00 14.20 -7.68
CA GLY A 104 -10.04 13.86 -8.65
C GLY A 104 -11.02 12.78 -8.20
N PHE A 105 -10.92 12.26 -6.98
CA PHE A 105 -11.85 11.29 -6.43
C PHE A 105 -13.04 12.01 -5.78
N THR A 106 -14.13 12.13 -6.50
CA THR A 106 -15.40 12.68 -6.00
C THR A 106 -16.54 11.69 -6.27
N PRO A 107 -17.65 11.75 -5.55
CA PRO A 107 -18.81 10.92 -5.86
C PRO A 107 -19.28 11.02 -7.32
N LEU A 108 -19.06 12.17 -7.97
CA LEU A 108 -19.41 12.39 -9.39
C LEU A 108 -18.44 11.65 -10.32
N THR A 109 -17.14 11.72 -10.06
CA THR A 109 -16.12 11.11 -10.91
C THR A 109 -16.07 9.58 -10.75
N VAL A 110 -16.12 9.09 -9.51
CA VAL A 110 -16.02 7.65 -9.22
C VAL A 110 -17.37 6.94 -9.18
N GLY A 111 -18.49 7.68 -9.12
CA GLY A 111 -19.83 7.12 -9.20
C GLY A 111 -20.36 6.47 -7.92
N CYS A 112 -19.69 6.63 -6.77
CA CYS A 112 -20.17 6.13 -5.47
C CYS A 112 -19.70 7.05 -4.33
N PRO A 113 -20.27 6.92 -3.10
CA PRO A 113 -19.76 7.62 -1.92
C PRO A 113 -18.30 7.26 -1.62
N ILE A 114 -17.60 8.17 -0.93
CA ILE A 114 -16.27 7.98 -0.38
C ILE A 114 -16.38 8.09 1.14
N LEU A 115 -15.94 7.06 1.86
CA LEU A 115 -15.97 6.99 3.32
C LEU A 115 -14.56 6.76 3.85
N ILE A 116 -14.15 7.53 4.84
CA ILE A 116 -12.89 7.28 5.55
C ILE A 116 -13.17 6.23 6.63
N GLY A 117 -12.52 5.07 6.50
CA GLY A 117 -12.86 3.83 7.16
C GLY A 117 -12.74 3.86 8.69
N ASP A 118 -11.85 4.70 9.23
CA ASP A 118 -11.56 4.85 10.66
C ASP A 118 -12.10 6.16 11.25
N GLY A 119 -13.11 6.76 10.60
CA GLY A 119 -13.86 7.91 11.10
C GLY A 119 -13.10 9.22 11.12
N LEU A 120 -13.67 10.24 11.79
CA LEU A 120 -13.22 11.63 11.72
C LEU A 120 -11.75 11.80 12.14
N LYS A 121 -11.33 11.15 13.23
CA LYS A 121 -9.99 11.32 13.83
C LYS A 121 -9.09 10.09 13.66
N GLY A 122 -9.51 9.07 12.91
CA GLY A 122 -8.78 7.82 12.77
C GLY A 122 -8.86 6.91 14.00
N THR A 123 -9.90 7.07 14.80
CA THR A 123 -10.12 6.36 16.09
C THR A 123 -11.39 5.50 16.10
N ASP A 124 -12.14 5.48 15.00
CA ASP A 124 -13.30 4.60 14.86
C ASP A 124 -12.85 3.27 14.25
N ASP A 125 -12.43 2.38 15.12
CA ASP A 125 -11.91 1.06 14.76
C ASP A 125 -12.61 -0.08 15.51
N ILE A 126 -12.34 -1.28 15.07
CA ILE A 126 -12.72 -2.53 15.71
C ILE A 126 -11.51 -3.44 15.81
N GLU A 127 -11.35 -4.11 16.94
CA GLU A 127 -10.33 -5.13 17.10
C GLU A 127 -10.81 -6.45 16.48
N VAL A 128 -10.08 -6.92 15.48
CA VAL A 128 -10.37 -8.16 14.76
C VAL A 128 -9.32 -9.20 15.13
N PRO A 129 -9.69 -10.40 15.61
CA PRO A 129 -8.74 -11.46 15.90
C PRO A 129 -7.92 -11.85 14.66
N VAL A 130 -6.61 -12.06 14.83
CA VAL A 130 -5.72 -12.58 13.79
C VAL A 130 -5.52 -14.07 14.04
N VAL A 131 -6.32 -14.90 13.40
CA VAL A 131 -6.25 -16.36 13.59
C VAL A 131 -4.94 -16.89 12.99
N GLY A 132 -4.10 -17.46 13.86
CA GLY A 132 -2.77 -17.95 13.47
C GLY A 132 -1.72 -16.86 13.33
N GLY A 133 -1.98 -15.63 13.79
CA GLY A 133 -1.00 -14.56 13.87
C GLY A 133 0.11 -14.87 14.87
N GLU A 134 1.33 -14.49 14.54
CA GLU A 134 2.54 -14.67 15.36
C GLU A 134 2.97 -13.38 16.03
N TYR A 135 2.65 -12.24 15.44
CA TYR A 135 3.09 -10.90 15.85
C TYR A 135 1.95 -10.01 16.32
N CYS A 136 0.72 -10.29 15.89
CA CYS A 136 -0.49 -9.58 16.29
C CYS A 136 -1.56 -10.61 16.72
N GLN A 137 -2.10 -10.46 17.91
CA GLN A 137 -3.24 -11.28 18.35
C GLN A 137 -4.56 -10.72 17.80
N THR A 138 -4.64 -9.40 17.72
CA THR A 138 -5.76 -8.66 17.15
C THR A 138 -5.22 -7.58 16.22
N ALA A 139 -6.03 -7.16 15.26
CA ALA A 139 -5.74 -6.04 14.37
C ALA A 139 -6.80 -4.95 14.55
N LYS A 140 -6.38 -3.70 14.66
CA LYS A 140 -7.26 -2.54 14.79
C LYS A 140 -7.60 -2.01 13.40
N ILE A 141 -8.76 -2.39 12.90
CA ILE A 141 -9.23 -2.10 11.53
C ILE A 141 -10.32 -1.04 11.56
N GLY A 142 -10.28 -0.12 10.58
CA GLY A 142 -11.32 0.90 10.42
C GLY A 142 -12.73 0.27 10.36
N ARG A 143 -13.64 0.75 11.23
CA ARG A 143 -14.95 0.14 11.44
C ARG A 143 -15.77 0.07 10.15
N ALA A 144 -15.87 1.15 9.38
CA ALA A 144 -16.67 1.15 8.16
C ALA A 144 -16.22 0.10 7.12
N ILE A 145 -14.93 -0.31 7.16
CA ILE A 145 -14.41 -1.37 6.31
C ILE A 145 -14.95 -2.73 6.77
N MET A 146 -14.99 -2.97 8.08
CA MET A 146 -15.45 -4.24 8.64
C MET A 146 -16.97 -4.36 8.64
N ASP A 147 -17.71 -3.25 8.64
CA ASP A 147 -19.18 -3.21 8.53
C ASP A 147 -19.68 -3.55 7.12
N ALA A 148 -18.80 -3.51 6.09
CA ALA A 148 -19.16 -3.91 4.74
C ALA A 148 -19.27 -5.44 4.61
N ASP A 149 -20.28 -5.90 3.83
CA ASP A 149 -20.53 -7.33 3.59
C ASP A 149 -19.44 -7.96 2.71
N VAL A 150 -18.93 -7.20 1.75
CA VAL A 150 -17.95 -7.65 0.77
C VAL A 150 -16.78 -6.66 0.70
N PHE A 151 -15.59 -7.20 0.53
CA PHE A 151 -14.38 -6.42 0.44
C PHE A 151 -13.72 -6.57 -0.94
N ILE A 152 -13.37 -5.47 -1.59
CA ILE A 152 -12.60 -5.44 -2.84
C ILE A 152 -11.37 -4.56 -2.64
N SER A 153 -10.19 -5.03 -3.01
CA SER A 153 -9.01 -4.17 -3.11
C SER A 153 -8.75 -3.75 -4.54
N LEU A 154 -8.56 -2.45 -4.76
CA LEU A 154 -8.05 -1.89 -6.00
C LEU A 154 -6.68 -1.28 -5.73
N THR A 155 -5.65 -1.94 -6.19
CA THR A 155 -4.27 -1.69 -5.78
C THR A 155 -3.44 -1.06 -6.88
N HIS A 156 -2.75 0.01 -6.56
CA HIS A 156 -1.61 0.52 -7.32
C HIS A 156 -0.36 -0.26 -6.90
N PHE A 157 0.23 -1.01 -7.82
CA PHE A 157 1.47 -1.74 -7.58
C PHE A 157 2.67 -0.87 -7.95
N LYS A 158 3.51 -0.53 -6.98
CA LYS A 158 4.62 0.43 -7.11
C LYS A 158 5.75 0.10 -6.12
N GLY A 159 6.89 0.78 -6.26
CA GLY A 159 7.97 0.74 -5.28
C GLY A 159 7.57 1.27 -3.91
N HIS A 160 8.42 1.00 -2.93
CA HIS A 160 8.24 1.46 -1.55
C HIS A 160 9.56 1.43 -0.78
N GLU A 161 9.82 2.50 -0.06
CA GLU A 161 11.06 2.77 0.67
C GLU A 161 11.42 1.76 1.77
N SER A 162 10.43 1.13 2.42
CA SER A 162 10.68 0.15 3.49
C SER A 162 10.33 -1.28 3.10
N THR A 163 9.24 -1.46 2.36
CA THR A 163 8.66 -2.77 2.05
C THR A 163 8.98 -3.26 0.64
N GLY A 164 9.95 -2.62 -0.04
CA GLY A 164 10.37 -2.89 -1.42
C GLY A 164 9.31 -2.50 -2.44
N PHE A 165 8.12 -3.04 -2.30
CA PHE A 165 6.95 -2.64 -3.10
C PHE A 165 5.69 -2.46 -2.24
N GLY A 166 4.76 -1.67 -2.75
CA GLY A 166 3.41 -1.55 -2.23
C GLY A 166 2.43 -2.30 -3.13
N GLY A 167 2.08 -3.52 -2.75
CA GLY A 167 1.10 -4.38 -3.42
C GLY A 167 -0.22 -4.47 -2.69
N THR A 168 -0.97 -5.55 -2.95
CA THR A 168 -2.30 -5.82 -2.39
C THR A 168 -2.23 -6.01 -0.88
N ILE A 169 -1.24 -6.77 -0.37
CA ILE A 169 -1.05 -6.98 1.08
C ILE A 169 -0.86 -5.63 1.78
N LYS A 170 0.00 -4.76 1.25
CA LYS A 170 0.20 -3.44 1.83
C LYS A 170 -1.03 -2.55 1.73
N ASN A 171 -1.72 -2.54 0.58
CA ASN A 171 -2.94 -1.77 0.39
C ASN A 171 -4.02 -2.15 1.41
N ILE A 172 -4.11 -3.42 1.76
CA ILE A 172 -5.08 -3.93 2.74
C ILE A 172 -4.54 -3.75 4.16
N GLY A 173 -3.43 -4.39 4.52
CA GLY A 173 -2.93 -4.46 5.89
C GLY A 173 -2.62 -3.09 6.49
N MET A 174 -1.80 -2.30 5.80
CA MET A 174 -1.50 -0.93 6.23
C MET A 174 -2.69 0.00 6.00
N GLY A 175 -3.34 -0.11 4.84
CA GLY A 175 -4.37 0.82 4.43
C GLY A 175 -5.66 0.71 5.23
N CYS A 176 -6.10 -0.49 5.63
CA CYS A 176 -7.31 -0.70 6.44
C CYS A 176 -7.08 -0.53 7.95
N GLY A 177 -5.83 -0.56 8.41
CA GLY A 177 -5.50 -0.26 9.81
C GLY A 177 -5.93 1.15 10.20
N SER A 178 -6.58 1.32 11.36
CA SER A 178 -6.81 2.63 11.96
C SER A 178 -5.48 3.33 12.28
N ARG A 179 -5.52 4.58 12.74
CA ARG A 179 -4.29 5.23 13.21
C ARG A 179 -3.58 4.42 14.30
N ALA A 180 -4.32 3.83 15.23
CA ALA A 180 -3.77 2.93 16.26
C ALA A 180 -3.21 1.64 15.64
N GLY A 181 -3.90 1.06 14.66
CA GLY A 181 -3.44 -0.11 13.92
C GLY A 181 -2.18 0.16 13.10
N LYS A 182 -2.12 1.30 12.41
CA LYS A 182 -0.90 1.73 11.69
C LYS A 182 0.28 1.91 12.67
N LYS A 183 0.02 2.51 13.84
CA LYS A 183 1.02 2.64 14.90
C LYS A 183 1.56 1.27 15.32
N GLU A 184 0.69 0.30 15.59
CA GLU A 184 1.09 -1.06 15.98
C GLU A 184 1.93 -1.76 14.92
N GLN A 185 1.56 -1.63 13.63
CA GLN A 185 2.33 -2.22 12.54
C GLN A 185 3.74 -1.61 12.43
N HIS A 186 3.87 -0.29 12.60
CA HIS A 186 5.15 0.42 12.54
C HIS A 186 5.98 0.34 13.83
N CYS A 187 5.40 0.00 14.98
CA CYS A 187 6.11 -0.11 16.27
C CYS A 187 7.10 -1.30 16.30
N SER A 188 8.01 -1.36 15.37
CA SER A 188 9.05 -2.40 15.30
C SER A 188 10.41 -1.96 15.77
N GLY A 189 10.56 -0.71 16.11
CA GLY A 189 11.79 -0.17 16.66
C GLY A 189 11.66 1.32 16.95
N ILE A 190 12.26 1.74 18.02
CA ILE A 190 12.49 3.16 18.28
C ILE A 190 13.80 3.49 17.58
N PRO A 191 13.83 4.49 16.66
CA PRO A 191 15.08 4.90 16.05
C PRO A 191 15.98 5.51 17.12
N HIS A 192 17.27 5.54 16.88
CA HIS A 192 18.23 6.27 17.71
C HIS A 192 18.89 7.39 16.92
N VAL A 193 19.40 8.38 17.61
CA VAL A 193 20.18 9.48 17.04
C VAL A 193 21.65 9.27 17.34
N ASP A 194 22.48 9.17 16.30
CA ASP A 194 23.94 9.26 16.46
C ASP A 194 24.31 10.73 16.66
N GLU A 195 24.66 11.09 17.89
CA GLU A 195 25.02 12.46 18.25
C GLU A 195 26.25 12.98 17.50
N LYS A 196 27.18 12.11 17.06
CA LYS A 196 28.36 12.51 16.29
C LYS A 196 27.97 13.01 14.90
N LEU A 197 26.97 12.41 14.29
CA LEU A 197 26.47 12.77 12.97
C LEU A 197 25.40 13.87 13.05
N CYS A 198 24.64 13.93 14.15
CA CYS A 198 23.57 14.92 14.31
C CYS A 198 24.12 16.35 14.29
N ARG A 199 23.53 17.22 13.49
CA ARG A 199 23.88 18.65 13.36
C ARG A 199 22.90 19.59 14.07
N GLY A 200 21.88 19.04 14.75
CA GLY A 200 20.86 19.83 15.44
C GLY A 200 20.02 20.71 14.53
N CYS A 201 19.90 20.38 13.25
CA CYS A 201 19.21 21.20 12.25
C CYS A 201 17.69 21.21 12.40
N LYS A 202 17.12 20.40 13.28
CA LYS A 202 15.67 20.29 13.61
C LYS A 202 14.76 19.90 12.44
N GLN A 203 15.29 19.44 11.29
CA GLN A 203 14.45 19.03 10.15
C GLN A 203 13.59 17.81 10.51
N CYS A 204 14.17 16.81 11.19
CA CYS A 204 13.45 15.63 11.66
C CYS A 204 12.31 15.99 12.64
N LEU A 205 12.45 17.05 13.42
CA LEU A 205 11.42 17.51 14.36
C LEU A 205 10.15 17.98 13.62
N LYS A 206 10.32 18.61 12.44
CA LYS A 206 9.19 19.09 11.62
C LYS A 206 8.36 17.94 11.06
N GLU A 207 8.99 16.78 10.87
CA GLU A 207 8.34 15.58 10.32
C GLU A 207 7.71 14.69 11.41
N CYS A 208 7.96 14.98 12.69
CA CYS A 208 7.43 14.18 13.79
C CYS A 208 6.00 14.63 14.15
N ALA A 209 5.02 13.75 13.92
CA ALA A 209 3.61 14.02 14.23
C ALA A 209 3.21 13.65 15.67
N ASN A 210 4.14 13.06 16.46
CA ASN A 210 3.81 12.45 17.75
C ASN A 210 4.71 12.99 18.90
N ASP A 211 5.37 14.11 18.70
CA ASP A 211 6.33 14.67 19.68
C ASP A 211 7.37 13.64 20.16
N GLY A 212 7.72 12.70 19.26
CA GLY A 212 8.71 11.63 19.52
C GLY A 212 10.16 12.06 19.35
N LEU A 213 10.43 13.37 19.17
CA LEU A 213 11.76 13.97 19.07
C LEU A 213 11.86 15.18 19.96
N GLU A 214 12.97 15.29 20.67
CA GLU A 214 13.30 16.41 21.54
C GLU A 214 14.63 17.04 21.12
N TYR A 215 14.72 18.34 21.20
CA TYR A 215 15.96 19.05 20.98
C TYR A 215 16.59 19.45 22.32
N ASP A 216 17.79 19.00 22.56
CA ASP A 216 18.57 19.39 23.75
C ASP A 216 19.30 20.70 23.46
N GLU A 217 18.90 21.74 24.15
CA GLU A 217 19.51 23.09 24.07
C GLU A 217 20.96 23.15 24.60
N THR A 218 21.36 22.15 25.39
CA THR A 218 22.71 22.10 25.96
C THR A 218 23.71 21.47 24.98
N THR A 219 23.34 20.32 24.43
CA THR A 219 24.19 19.58 23.48
C THR A 219 24.00 20.02 22.03
N HIS A 220 22.94 20.76 21.78
CA HIS A 220 22.48 21.12 20.43
C HIS A 220 22.23 19.89 19.53
N LYS A 221 21.72 18.78 20.10
CA LYS A 221 21.42 17.53 19.42
C LYS A 221 19.94 17.18 19.52
N MET A 222 19.52 16.29 18.63
CA MET A 222 18.19 15.69 18.71
C MET A 222 18.25 14.40 19.52
N HIS A 223 17.19 14.13 20.29
CA HIS A 223 16.99 12.89 21.03
C HIS A 223 15.63 12.30 20.71
N ILE A 224 15.50 10.99 20.87
CA ILE A 224 14.21 10.31 20.73
C ILE A 224 13.51 10.26 22.08
N ASN A 225 12.30 10.77 22.14
CA ASN A 225 11.39 10.53 23.26
C ASN A 225 10.72 9.17 23.04
N GLU A 226 11.24 8.15 23.71
CA GLU A 226 10.77 6.76 23.54
C GLU A 226 9.31 6.56 23.95
N THR A 227 8.78 7.39 24.85
CA THR A 227 7.38 7.32 25.28
C THR A 227 6.43 7.78 24.17
N ASN A 228 6.82 8.79 23.41
CA ASN A 228 6.01 9.39 22.37
C ASN A 228 6.32 8.82 20.98
N CYS A 229 7.52 8.28 20.79
CA CYS A 229 7.96 7.73 19.51
C CYS A 229 7.15 6.51 19.12
N VAL A 230 6.64 6.51 17.90
CA VAL A 230 5.87 5.40 17.34
C VAL A 230 6.65 4.57 16.33
N GLY A 231 7.96 4.80 16.20
CA GLY A 231 8.82 4.02 15.30
C GLY A 231 8.54 4.20 13.81
N CYS A 232 7.85 5.27 13.39
CA CYS A 232 7.38 5.44 12.01
C CYS A 232 8.48 5.71 10.96
N GLY A 233 9.71 6.08 11.40
CA GLY A 233 10.86 6.26 10.51
C GLY A 233 10.90 7.56 9.69
N ARG A 234 9.90 8.45 9.72
CA ARG A 234 9.93 9.70 8.93
C ARG A 234 11.13 10.59 9.24
N CYS A 235 11.56 10.60 10.50
CA CYS A 235 12.74 11.35 10.90
C CYS A 235 14.03 10.86 10.23
N LEU A 236 14.10 9.59 9.81
CA LEU A 236 15.24 9.06 9.04
C LEU A 236 15.30 9.72 7.67
N GLY A 237 14.18 9.69 6.93
CA GLY A 237 14.09 10.30 5.60
C GLY A 237 14.32 11.81 5.60
N ALA A 238 14.02 12.50 6.71
CA ALA A 238 14.28 13.93 6.87
C ALA A 238 15.72 14.28 7.28
N CYS A 239 16.54 13.28 7.61
CA CYS A 239 17.90 13.50 8.10
C CYS A 239 18.91 13.46 6.95
N ASN A 240 19.31 14.64 6.46
CA ASN A 240 20.35 14.76 5.41
C ASN A 240 21.78 14.42 5.91
N PHE A 241 21.94 13.95 7.13
CA PHE A 241 23.24 13.66 7.75
C PHE A 241 23.36 12.21 8.21
N ASP A 242 22.39 11.36 7.88
CA ASP A 242 22.30 9.94 8.26
C ASP A 242 22.47 9.70 9.78
N ALA A 243 22.13 10.74 10.57
CA ALA A 243 22.27 10.71 12.02
C ALA A 243 21.17 9.91 12.73
N ILE A 244 20.11 9.51 12.03
CA ILE A 244 18.98 8.77 12.59
C ILE A 244 18.90 7.41 11.91
N SER A 245 18.94 6.36 12.73
CA SER A 245 18.84 4.99 12.23
C SER A 245 18.08 4.10 13.21
N PHE A 246 17.61 2.94 12.74
CA PHE A 246 17.06 1.91 13.62
C PHE A 246 18.15 0.97 14.12
N ASN A 247 18.12 0.67 15.41
CA ASN A 247 18.99 -0.37 16.00
C ASN A 247 18.58 -1.79 15.60
N ASN A 248 17.40 -1.93 15.01
CA ASN A 248 16.87 -3.23 14.65
C ASN A 248 16.91 -3.41 13.12
N TYR A 249 17.90 -4.17 12.64
CA TYR A 249 18.04 -4.53 11.22
C TYR A 249 16.81 -5.27 10.64
N ASN A 250 15.90 -5.75 11.50
CA ASN A 250 14.69 -6.49 11.11
C ASN A 250 13.42 -5.63 11.18
N ALA A 251 13.53 -4.29 11.30
CA ALA A 251 12.34 -3.43 11.43
C ALA A 251 11.40 -3.56 10.22
N ASN A 252 11.95 -3.57 9.00
CA ASN A 252 11.17 -3.73 7.77
C ASN A 252 10.58 -5.13 7.66
N GLU A 253 11.31 -6.17 8.05
CA GLU A 253 10.82 -7.55 8.10
C GLU A 253 9.62 -7.69 9.05
N LEU A 254 9.70 -7.09 10.25
CA LEU A 254 8.61 -7.14 11.22
C LEU A 254 7.39 -6.34 10.76
N LEU A 255 7.61 -5.18 10.12
CA LEU A 255 6.55 -4.40 9.47
C LEU A 255 5.81 -5.26 8.42
N ASN A 256 6.56 -5.94 7.57
CA ASN A 256 6.04 -6.81 6.52
C ASN A 256 5.17 -7.95 7.09
N LYS A 257 5.64 -8.60 8.14
CA LYS A 257 4.91 -9.70 8.81
C LYS A 257 3.62 -9.19 9.45
N ARG A 258 3.65 -8.07 10.15
CA ARG A 258 2.45 -7.45 10.73
C ARG A 258 1.45 -7.00 9.67
N MET A 259 1.92 -6.45 8.53
CA MET A 259 1.03 -6.11 7.42
C MET A 259 0.30 -7.34 6.87
N ALA A 260 0.98 -8.48 6.73
CA ALA A 260 0.35 -9.73 6.30
C ALA A 260 -0.72 -10.18 7.30
N GLU A 261 -0.45 -10.10 8.61
CA GLU A 261 -1.39 -10.43 9.67
C GLU A 261 -2.60 -9.49 9.71
N TYR A 262 -2.38 -8.19 9.55
CA TYR A 262 -3.46 -7.21 9.43
C TYR A 262 -4.31 -7.45 8.17
N THR A 263 -3.68 -7.83 7.05
CA THR A 263 -4.40 -8.23 5.84
C THR A 263 -5.31 -9.42 6.10
N LYS A 264 -4.80 -10.44 6.80
CA LYS A 264 -5.56 -11.62 7.18
C LYS A 264 -6.79 -11.26 8.01
N ALA A 265 -6.66 -10.39 8.99
CA ALA A 265 -7.79 -9.92 9.79
C ALA A 265 -8.88 -9.25 8.94
N VAL A 266 -8.52 -8.56 7.87
CA VAL A 266 -9.50 -7.90 7.00
C VAL A 266 -10.25 -8.88 6.11
N VAL A 267 -9.58 -9.92 5.60
CA VAL A 267 -10.15 -10.78 4.54
C VAL A 267 -10.68 -12.13 5.02
N ASP A 268 -10.19 -12.65 6.16
CA ASP A 268 -10.59 -13.95 6.66
C ASP A 268 -12.11 -14.01 6.94
N GLY A 269 -12.73 -15.06 6.44
CA GLY A 269 -14.14 -15.37 6.73
C GLY A 269 -15.15 -14.46 6.02
N ARG A 270 -14.72 -13.58 5.11
CA ARG A 270 -15.63 -12.71 4.35
C ARG A 270 -15.38 -12.80 2.84
N PRO A 271 -16.42 -12.58 1.99
CA PRO A 271 -16.24 -12.52 0.55
C PRO A 271 -15.31 -11.37 0.17
N ASN A 272 -14.28 -11.67 -0.62
CA ASN A 272 -13.32 -10.66 -1.06
C ASN A 272 -12.81 -10.93 -2.47
N PHE A 273 -12.31 -9.88 -3.14
CA PHE A 273 -11.74 -9.94 -4.49
C PHE A 273 -10.66 -8.87 -4.66
N HIS A 274 -9.63 -9.16 -5.43
CA HIS A 274 -8.44 -8.32 -5.51
C HIS A 274 -8.07 -7.98 -6.94
N ILE A 275 -7.76 -6.70 -7.15
CA ILE A 275 -7.34 -6.15 -8.44
C ILE A 275 -6.06 -5.33 -8.20
N SER A 276 -5.06 -5.54 -9.05
CA SER A 276 -3.79 -4.82 -9.00
C SER A 276 -3.41 -4.29 -10.37
N LEU A 277 -2.97 -3.03 -10.43
CA LEU A 277 -2.50 -2.38 -11.64
C LEU A 277 -1.02 -2.03 -11.50
N ILE A 278 -0.20 -2.56 -12.41
CA ILE A 278 1.23 -2.26 -12.53
C ILE A 278 1.36 -1.13 -13.55
N VAL A 279 1.20 0.09 -13.09
CA VAL A 279 1.17 1.32 -13.88
C VAL A 279 1.86 2.44 -13.11
N ASP A 280 2.56 3.34 -13.80
CA ASP A 280 3.25 4.47 -13.17
C ASP A 280 4.08 4.03 -11.93
N VAL A 281 4.87 2.95 -12.08
CA VAL A 281 5.59 2.27 -10.99
C VAL A 281 6.69 3.19 -10.46
N SER A 282 6.31 4.12 -9.57
CA SER A 282 7.25 5.05 -8.91
C SER A 282 8.13 4.31 -7.90
N PRO A 283 9.35 4.81 -7.59
CA PRO A 283 10.19 4.24 -6.54
C PRO A 283 9.58 4.39 -5.14
N ASN A 284 8.80 5.45 -4.93
CA ASN A 284 8.20 5.81 -3.65
C ASN A 284 6.71 5.45 -3.58
N CYS A 285 6.21 5.32 -2.35
CA CYS A 285 4.80 5.08 -2.08
C CYS A 285 3.92 6.30 -2.45
N ASP A 286 2.65 6.06 -2.85
CA ASP A 286 1.64 7.11 -3.05
C ASP A 286 1.34 7.93 -1.79
N CYS A 287 1.88 7.53 -0.63
CA CYS A 287 1.75 8.25 0.62
C CYS A 287 2.73 9.43 0.77
N HIS A 288 3.63 9.61 -0.19
CA HIS A 288 4.54 10.75 -0.30
C HIS A 288 4.01 11.75 -1.32
N ALA A 289 4.19 13.03 -1.04
CA ALA A 289 3.85 14.11 -1.99
C ALA A 289 4.77 14.07 -3.21
N GLU A 290 6.04 13.80 -2.97
CA GLU A 290 7.07 13.64 -3.99
C GLU A 290 6.97 12.26 -4.65
N ASN A 291 6.96 12.23 -5.96
CA ASN A 291 7.16 11.04 -6.76
C ASN A 291 8.25 11.31 -7.81
N ASP A 292 8.91 10.28 -8.27
CA ASP A 292 9.97 10.36 -9.27
C ASP A 292 9.54 9.60 -10.54
N LEU A 293 10.41 9.66 -11.54
CA LEU A 293 10.25 8.91 -12.77
C LEU A 293 9.96 7.43 -12.46
N PRO A 294 8.95 6.82 -13.09
CA PRO A 294 8.68 5.39 -12.89
C PRO A 294 9.91 4.53 -13.12
N ILE A 295 10.16 3.58 -12.24
CA ILE A 295 11.32 2.66 -12.35
C ILE A 295 11.12 1.57 -13.40
N LEU A 296 9.86 1.27 -13.75
CA LEU A 296 9.44 0.27 -14.73
C LEU A 296 8.36 0.85 -15.66
N PRO A 297 8.24 0.34 -16.89
CA PRO A 297 7.14 0.70 -17.77
C PRO A 297 5.79 0.19 -17.23
N ASN A 298 4.69 0.70 -17.78
CA ASN A 298 3.37 0.17 -17.51
C ASN A 298 3.28 -1.27 -18.04
N ILE A 299 2.92 -2.23 -17.19
CA ILE A 299 2.96 -3.67 -17.51
C ILE A 299 1.55 -4.20 -17.79
N GLY A 300 0.62 -4.01 -16.85
CA GLY A 300 -0.72 -4.53 -17.03
C GLY A 300 -1.60 -4.44 -15.79
N MET A 301 -2.77 -5.06 -15.93
CA MET A 301 -3.80 -5.15 -14.90
C MET A 301 -4.02 -6.63 -14.55
N LEU A 302 -4.12 -6.94 -13.27
CA LEU A 302 -4.29 -8.30 -12.77
C LEU A 302 -5.49 -8.37 -11.82
N ALA A 303 -6.12 -9.56 -11.75
CA ALA A 303 -7.21 -9.82 -10.82
C ALA A 303 -7.20 -11.27 -10.33
N SER A 304 -7.51 -11.49 -9.04
CA SER A 304 -7.56 -12.80 -8.41
C SER A 304 -8.42 -12.79 -7.16
N PHE A 305 -8.91 -13.95 -6.76
CA PHE A 305 -9.44 -14.19 -5.41
C PHE A 305 -8.34 -14.44 -4.37
N ASP A 306 -7.15 -14.84 -4.82
CA ASP A 306 -5.97 -15.03 -3.97
C ASP A 306 -5.05 -13.81 -4.06
N LEU A 307 -5.03 -13.02 -3.00
CA LEU A 307 -4.25 -11.77 -2.93
C LEU A 307 -2.73 -12.01 -2.89
N LEU A 308 -2.30 -13.16 -2.33
CA LEU A 308 -0.87 -13.50 -2.27
C LEU A 308 -0.37 -13.94 -3.64
N ALA A 309 -1.14 -14.79 -4.34
CA ALA A 309 -0.88 -15.14 -5.73
C ALA A 309 -0.82 -13.90 -6.64
N LEU A 310 -1.72 -12.94 -6.38
CA LEU A 310 -1.78 -11.68 -7.11
C LEU A 310 -0.51 -10.84 -6.93
N ASP A 311 -0.06 -10.65 -5.68
CA ASP A 311 1.17 -9.89 -5.39
C ASP A 311 2.41 -10.61 -5.94
N GLN A 312 2.49 -11.96 -5.82
CA GLN A 312 3.57 -12.74 -6.41
C GLN A 312 3.61 -12.58 -7.94
N ALA A 313 2.46 -12.66 -8.62
CA ALA A 313 2.40 -12.48 -10.06
C ALA A 313 2.82 -11.05 -10.49
N CYS A 314 2.44 -10.03 -9.72
CA CYS A 314 2.86 -8.65 -9.97
C CYS A 314 4.39 -8.50 -9.87
N VAL A 315 5.00 -9.04 -8.81
CA VAL A 315 6.47 -9.04 -8.65
C VAL A 315 7.15 -9.75 -9.81
N ASP A 316 6.71 -10.95 -10.15
CA ASP A 316 7.32 -11.76 -11.23
C ASP A 316 7.26 -11.05 -12.59
N LEU A 317 6.19 -10.32 -12.87
CA LEU A 317 6.05 -9.51 -14.08
C LEU A 317 6.97 -8.29 -14.04
N CYS A 318 7.09 -7.62 -12.89
CA CYS A 318 8.02 -6.51 -12.70
C CYS A 318 9.47 -6.93 -12.90
N MET A 319 9.88 -8.08 -12.34
CA MET A 319 11.26 -8.59 -12.49
C MET A 319 11.63 -8.96 -13.93
N LYS A 320 10.64 -9.24 -14.80
CA LYS A 320 10.85 -9.50 -16.22
C LYS A 320 10.91 -8.22 -17.07
N ALA A 321 10.43 -7.11 -16.54
CA ALA A 321 10.40 -5.84 -17.25
C ALA A 321 11.81 -5.20 -17.28
N LYS A 322 12.08 -4.44 -18.35
CA LYS A 322 13.32 -3.65 -18.42
C LYS A 322 13.16 -2.37 -17.58
N PRO A 323 14.20 -1.96 -16.84
CA PRO A 323 14.20 -0.67 -16.16
C PRO A 323 13.87 0.49 -17.10
N MET A 324 13.18 1.50 -16.60
CA MET A 324 12.94 2.73 -17.35
C MET A 324 14.26 3.54 -17.46
N PRO A 325 14.67 3.92 -18.67
CA PRO A 325 15.89 4.70 -18.86
C PRO A 325 15.87 6.01 -18.07
N GLY A 326 16.94 6.30 -17.35
CA GLY A 326 17.11 7.50 -16.51
C GLY A 326 16.38 7.46 -15.16
N SER A 327 15.64 6.39 -14.85
CA SER A 327 15.02 6.19 -13.53
C SER A 327 16.06 5.93 -12.44
N GLN A 328 15.64 5.97 -11.18
CA GLN A 328 16.47 5.61 -10.03
C GLN A 328 17.06 4.20 -10.17
N LEU A 329 16.26 3.22 -10.56
CA LEU A 329 16.70 1.85 -10.81
C LEU A 329 17.75 1.78 -11.92
N ASP A 330 17.52 2.46 -13.04
CA ASP A 330 18.46 2.49 -14.17
C ASP A 330 19.80 3.12 -13.77
N LYS A 331 19.77 4.23 -13.02
CA LYS A 331 20.99 4.89 -12.51
C LYS A 331 21.79 3.98 -11.59
N HIS A 332 21.13 3.29 -10.65
CA HIS A 332 21.80 2.36 -9.74
C HIS A 332 22.45 1.22 -10.51
N LEU A 333 21.76 0.59 -11.46
CA LEU A 333 22.29 -0.52 -12.26
C LEU A 333 23.45 -0.13 -13.18
N HIS A 334 23.60 1.15 -13.51
CA HIS A 334 24.72 1.67 -14.31
C HIS A 334 25.85 2.28 -13.45
N ASP A 335 25.69 2.39 -12.13
CA ASP A 335 26.77 2.83 -11.24
C ASP A 335 27.73 1.65 -10.97
N PRO A 336 29.03 1.77 -11.37
CA PRO A 336 30.01 0.69 -11.16
C PRO A 336 30.29 0.38 -9.68
N ASN A 337 29.91 1.26 -8.77
CA ASN A 337 30.05 1.07 -7.33
C ASN A 337 28.81 0.49 -6.66
N PHE A 338 27.70 0.35 -7.38
CA PHE A 338 26.46 -0.17 -6.84
C PHE A 338 26.49 -1.70 -6.78
N CYS A 339 26.03 -2.27 -5.65
CA CYS A 339 25.88 -3.71 -5.50
C CYS A 339 24.54 -4.15 -6.09
N ASP A 340 24.56 -4.90 -7.20
CA ASP A 340 23.35 -5.45 -7.79
C ASP A 340 22.80 -6.60 -6.92
N HIS A 341 21.59 -6.40 -6.38
CA HIS A 341 20.86 -7.37 -5.57
C HIS A 341 20.03 -8.36 -6.41
N HIS A 342 20.11 -8.29 -7.74
CA HIS A 342 19.32 -9.10 -8.69
C HIS A 342 17.81 -8.98 -8.48
N ASP A 343 17.35 -7.81 -8.04
CA ASP A 343 15.99 -7.51 -7.63
C ASP A 343 15.68 -6.03 -7.88
N HIS A 344 14.72 -5.74 -8.75
CA HIS A 344 14.43 -4.36 -9.15
C HIS A 344 14.00 -3.46 -7.99
N PHE A 345 13.27 -3.99 -7.02
CA PHE A 345 12.79 -3.20 -5.88
C PHE A 345 13.91 -2.95 -4.88
N THR A 346 14.69 -3.98 -4.54
CA THR A 346 15.88 -3.79 -3.70
C THR A 346 16.95 -2.95 -4.40
N ASN A 347 17.13 -3.11 -5.71
CA ASN A 347 18.05 -2.25 -6.49
C ASN A 347 17.56 -0.79 -6.56
N SER A 348 16.25 -0.56 -6.55
CA SER A 348 15.71 0.80 -6.47
C SER A 348 15.95 1.40 -5.09
N THR A 349 15.68 0.63 -4.02
CA THR A 349 15.79 1.07 -2.61
C THR A 349 16.47 -0.02 -1.79
N PRO A 350 17.82 0.02 -1.63
CA PRO A 350 18.62 -1.05 -1.01
C PRO A 350 18.25 -1.40 0.43
N GLU A 351 17.75 -0.45 1.19
CA GLU A 351 17.33 -0.64 2.58
C GLU A 351 15.97 -1.32 2.72
N SER A 352 15.25 -1.50 1.61
CA SER A 352 13.93 -2.11 1.61
C SER A 352 13.99 -3.64 1.69
N GLU A 353 12.94 -4.24 2.19
CA GLU A 353 12.78 -5.69 2.27
C GLU A 353 11.32 -6.06 1.94
N TRP A 354 11.07 -7.03 1.06
CA TRP A 354 9.74 -7.43 0.64
C TRP A 354 9.46 -8.93 0.75
N LYS A 355 10.50 -9.76 0.75
CA LYS A 355 10.37 -11.23 0.67
C LYS A 355 9.67 -11.80 1.88
N SER A 356 9.98 -11.29 3.06
CA SER A 356 9.38 -11.71 4.32
C SER A 356 7.85 -11.48 4.36
N CYS A 357 7.35 -10.47 3.64
CA CYS A 357 5.90 -10.21 3.55
C CYS A 357 5.19 -11.40 2.89
N LEU A 358 5.65 -11.82 1.70
CA LEU A 358 5.03 -12.91 0.95
C LEU A 358 5.25 -14.27 1.63
N GLU A 359 6.43 -14.49 2.22
CA GLU A 359 6.76 -15.72 2.96
C GLU A 359 5.87 -15.88 4.18
N HIS A 360 5.74 -14.82 4.97
CA HIS A 360 4.90 -14.84 6.16
C HIS A 360 3.42 -14.97 5.80
N ALA A 361 2.95 -14.27 4.77
CA ALA A 361 1.59 -14.38 4.26
C ALA A 361 1.24 -15.83 3.89
N GLN A 362 2.14 -16.53 3.20
CA GLN A 362 1.97 -17.95 2.89
C GLN A 362 1.97 -18.82 4.15
N LYS A 363 2.90 -18.56 5.09
CA LYS A 363 3.03 -19.30 6.34
C LYS A 363 1.76 -19.26 7.19
N ILE A 364 1.12 -18.09 7.29
CA ILE A 364 -0.12 -17.91 8.07
C ILE A 364 -1.39 -18.32 7.30
N GLY A 365 -1.25 -18.84 6.08
CA GLY A 365 -2.37 -19.31 5.26
C GLY A 365 -3.22 -18.18 4.66
N LEU A 366 -2.62 -17.03 4.34
CA LEU A 366 -3.32 -15.91 3.70
C LEU A 366 -3.59 -16.16 2.20
N GLY A 367 -2.84 -17.05 1.57
CA GLY A 367 -2.96 -17.43 0.17
C GLY A 367 -1.84 -18.36 -0.28
N ASN A 368 -1.70 -18.52 -1.58
CA ASN A 368 -0.68 -19.37 -2.20
C ASN A 368 0.21 -18.54 -3.14
N ARG A 369 1.54 -18.68 -3.04
CA ARG A 369 2.49 -18.04 -3.96
C ARG A 369 2.56 -18.73 -5.32
N GLU A 370 2.17 -20.00 -5.40
CA GLU A 370 2.09 -20.71 -6.68
C GLU A 370 0.79 -20.34 -7.42
N TYR A 371 0.94 -19.86 -8.65
CA TYR A 371 -0.19 -19.40 -9.45
C TYR A 371 -0.13 -19.89 -10.90
N GLU A 372 -1.27 -19.86 -11.54
CA GLU A 372 -1.44 -19.96 -12.99
C GLU A 372 -1.80 -18.57 -13.54
N LEU A 373 -0.95 -18.02 -14.43
CA LEU A 373 -1.25 -16.75 -15.10
C LEU A 373 -2.19 -17.00 -16.30
N VAL A 374 -3.42 -16.50 -16.21
CA VAL A 374 -4.43 -16.60 -17.25
C VAL A 374 -4.45 -15.31 -18.06
N GLU A 375 -3.80 -15.32 -19.21
CA GLU A 375 -3.77 -14.14 -20.10
C GLU A 375 -5.11 -13.91 -20.80
N MET A 376 -5.58 -12.67 -20.79
CA MET A 376 -6.70 -12.22 -21.60
C MET A 376 -6.16 -11.62 -22.90
N LYS A 377 -6.54 -12.24 -23.99
CA LYS A 377 -6.20 -11.76 -25.35
C LYS A 377 -7.16 -10.69 -25.84
#